data_6b77cc640fead40b1613a82dc69bcfaf
#
_entry.id   6b77cc640fead40b1613a82dc69bcfaf
#
_cell.length_a   1.000
_cell.length_b   1.000
_cell.length_c   1.000
_cell.angle_alpha   90.00
_cell.angle_beta   90.00
_cell.angle_gamma   90.00
#
_symmetry.space_group_name_H-M   'P 1'
#
loop_
_entity.id
_entity.type
_entity.pdbx_description
1 polymer ?
#
loop_
_entity_poly.entity_id
_entity_poly.type
_entity_poly.pdbx_seq_one_letter_code
_entity_poly.pdbx_strand_id
1 'polypeptide(L)'
;MQSDDLEFPLPVGRFAGREAFRQLVRDALASAASQAWPELVLSDFDFADWPLGERAVVESLHRWAGHRRRLTMLAGNFDAVARLHPRFVHWRVRWDHVVVARKASAIGSEEMPSVLWSPTWMLQRLDPVRSNGASSREAQRLTWQREQLAEWIQSRSAPGFPSSVLGL
;
A
#
# COMPACT_ATOMS: atom_id res chain seq x y z
N MET A 1 -8.92 -7.45 -31.00
CA MET A 1 -9.85 -6.95 -30.15
C MET A 1 -9.42 -6.82 -28.73
N GLN A 2 -9.62 -5.76 -28.21
CA GLN A 2 -9.03 -5.45 -26.98
C GLN A 2 -10.02 -5.35 -25.94
N SER A 3 -10.25 -6.39 -25.30
CA SER A 3 -11.17 -6.41 -24.21
C SER A 3 -10.66 -5.68 -23.00
N ASP A 4 -9.42 -5.46 -23.00
CA ASP A 4 -8.81 -4.81 -21.88
C ASP A 4 -9.09 -3.36 -21.84
N ASP A 5 -9.57 -2.82 -22.89
CA ASP A 5 -9.93 -1.43 -22.89
C ASP A 5 -11.09 -1.14 -21.97
N LEU A 6 -11.64 -2.18 -21.39
CA LEU A 6 -12.68 -2.01 -20.40
C LEU A 6 -12.14 -1.77 -19.00
N GLU A 7 -10.84 -1.57 -18.91
CA GLU A 7 -10.26 -1.24 -17.63
C GLU A 7 -10.70 0.15 -17.25
N PHE A 8 -11.62 0.22 -16.31
CA PHE A 8 -12.14 1.50 -15.84
C PHE A 8 -11.02 2.25 -15.13
N PRO A 9 -10.85 3.53 -15.42
CA PRO A 9 -9.85 4.31 -14.71
C PRO A 9 -10.21 4.37 -13.23
N LEU A 10 -9.20 4.41 -12.38
CA LEU A 10 -9.41 4.54 -10.94
C LEU A 10 -10.13 5.86 -10.65
N PRO A 11 -11.09 5.85 -9.75
CA PRO A 11 -11.86 7.05 -9.45
C PRO A 11 -11.00 8.10 -8.75
N VAL A 12 -11.44 9.34 -8.87
CA VAL A 12 -10.82 10.49 -8.23
C VAL A 12 -11.90 11.19 -7.43
N GLY A 13 -11.59 11.56 -6.19
CA GLY A 13 -12.54 12.25 -5.34
C GLY A 13 -12.69 11.57 -3.99
N ARG A 14 -13.75 11.92 -3.30
CA ARG A 14 -14.00 11.41 -1.94
C ARG A 14 -14.55 9.99 -1.97
N PHE A 15 -14.18 9.22 -0.97
CA PHE A 15 -14.79 7.92 -0.69
C PHE A 15 -15.15 7.85 0.79
N ALA A 16 -16.10 6.98 1.12
CA ALA A 16 -16.58 6.83 2.48
C ALA A 16 -16.84 5.35 2.78
N GLY A 17 -16.33 4.89 3.90
CA GLY A 17 -16.61 3.58 4.42
C GLY A 17 -15.55 2.54 4.11
N ARG A 18 -15.52 1.52 4.97
CA ARG A 18 -14.48 0.48 4.90
C ARG A 18 -14.51 -0.27 3.57
N GLU A 19 -15.69 -0.64 3.10
CA GLU A 19 -15.78 -1.43 1.87
C GLU A 19 -15.35 -0.63 0.65
N ALA A 20 -15.74 0.65 0.58
CA ALA A 20 -15.31 1.51 -0.51
C ALA A 20 -13.78 1.65 -0.51
N PHE A 21 -13.20 1.84 0.67
CA PHE A 21 -11.75 1.91 0.81
C PHE A 21 -11.08 0.61 0.33
N ARG A 22 -11.59 -0.53 0.79
CA ARG A 22 -10.99 -1.83 0.44
C ARG A 22 -11.10 -2.09 -1.06
N GLN A 23 -12.22 -1.72 -1.67
CA GLN A 23 -12.39 -1.89 -3.10
C GLN A 23 -11.40 -1.03 -3.89
N LEU A 24 -11.16 0.20 -3.43
CA LEU A 24 -10.17 1.06 -4.07
C LEU A 24 -8.76 0.47 -3.98
N VAL A 25 -8.42 -0.14 -2.86
CA VAL A 25 -7.12 -0.81 -2.72
C VAL A 25 -7.01 -1.98 -3.69
N ARG A 26 -8.07 -2.80 -3.77
CA ARG A 26 -8.10 -3.93 -4.71
C ARG A 26 -7.90 -3.46 -6.14
N ASP A 27 -8.64 -2.43 -6.53
CA ASP A 27 -8.59 -1.89 -7.89
C ASP A 27 -7.24 -1.23 -8.18
N ALA A 28 -6.68 -0.54 -7.20
CA ALA A 28 -5.38 0.09 -7.36
C ALA A 28 -4.28 -0.95 -7.60
N LEU A 29 -4.28 -2.03 -6.84
CA LEU A 29 -3.25 -3.06 -7.00
C LEU A 29 -3.43 -3.83 -8.31
N ALA A 30 -4.66 -4.04 -8.74
CA ALA A 30 -4.91 -4.62 -10.07
C ALA A 30 -4.42 -3.67 -11.17
N SER A 31 -4.65 -2.37 -11.01
CA SER A 31 -4.16 -1.37 -11.97
C SER A 31 -2.64 -1.28 -11.98
N ALA A 32 -2.01 -1.40 -10.82
CA ALA A 32 -0.56 -1.44 -10.74
C ALA A 32 0.02 -2.56 -11.60
N ALA A 33 -0.60 -3.73 -11.55
CA ALA A 33 -0.18 -4.87 -12.35
C ALA A 33 -0.42 -4.63 -13.84
N SER A 34 -1.61 -4.17 -14.22
CA SER A 34 -1.95 -4.01 -15.64
C SER A 34 -1.24 -2.83 -16.29
N GLN A 35 -1.00 -1.76 -15.53
CA GLN A 35 -0.35 -0.56 -16.04
C GLN A 35 1.15 -0.53 -15.77
N ALA A 36 1.66 -1.57 -15.14
CA ALA A 36 3.10 -1.71 -14.85
C ALA A 36 3.66 -0.52 -14.06
N TRP A 37 2.99 -0.15 -12.99
CA TRP A 37 3.50 0.94 -12.15
C TRP A 37 4.87 0.54 -11.57
N PRO A 38 5.88 1.41 -11.67
CA PRO A 38 7.22 1.04 -11.22
C PRO A 38 7.36 0.99 -9.71
N GLU A 39 6.53 1.72 -9.00
CA GLU A 39 6.68 1.87 -7.56
C GLU A 39 5.33 1.99 -6.88
N LEU A 40 5.24 1.41 -5.68
CA LEU A 40 4.10 1.56 -4.77
C LEU A 40 4.64 1.91 -3.39
N VAL A 41 3.96 2.81 -2.70
CA VAL A 41 4.24 3.08 -1.28
C VAL A 41 2.94 2.91 -0.53
N LEU A 42 2.92 2.01 0.43
CA LEU A 42 1.79 1.77 1.30
C LEU A 42 2.14 2.22 2.70
N SER A 43 1.31 3.06 3.29
CA SER A 43 1.52 3.55 4.65
C SER A 43 0.24 3.40 5.44
N ASP A 44 0.34 2.86 6.63
CA ASP A 44 -0.77 2.77 7.57
C ASP A 44 -0.21 2.43 8.94
N PHE A 45 -0.98 2.69 9.98
CA PHE A 45 -0.50 2.34 11.32
C PHE A 45 -0.29 0.84 11.48
N ASP A 46 -1.24 0.00 11.04
CA ASP A 46 -1.14 -1.45 11.22
C ASP A 46 -1.66 -2.29 10.06
N PHE A 47 -2.25 -1.69 9.04
CA PHE A 47 -2.82 -2.37 7.87
C PHE A 47 -3.94 -3.37 8.21
N ALA A 48 -4.54 -3.25 9.40
CA ALA A 48 -5.58 -4.21 9.81
C ALA A 48 -6.79 -4.19 8.89
N ASP A 49 -7.20 -2.99 8.43
CA ASP A 49 -8.37 -2.84 7.58
C ASP A 49 -8.10 -3.04 6.09
N TRP A 50 -6.85 -3.17 5.71
CA TRP A 50 -6.49 -3.32 4.30
C TRP A 50 -6.73 -4.75 3.84
N PRO A 51 -7.11 -4.96 2.58
CA PRO A 51 -7.40 -6.31 2.08
C PRO A 51 -6.16 -7.07 1.62
N LEU A 52 -5.04 -6.93 2.33
CA LEU A 52 -3.76 -7.50 1.90
C LEU A 52 -3.74 -9.03 1.93
N GLY A 53 -4.57 -9.65 2.75
CA GLY A 53 -4.61 -11.11 2.84
C GLY A 53 -5.51 -11.79 1.83
N GLU A 54 -6.24 -11.03 1.02
CA GLU A 54 -7.15 -11.61 0.04
C GLU A 54 -6.39 -12.22 -1.12
N ARG A 55 -6.88 -13.36 -1.59
CA ARG A 55 -6.24 -14.07 -2.70
C ARG A 55 -6.10 -13.17 -3.93
N ALA A 56 -7.16 -12.48 -4.31
CA ALA A 56 -7.15 -11.63 -5.49
C ALA A 56 -6.11 -10.51 -5.38
N VAL A 57 -5.94 -9.95 -4.19
CA VAL A 57 -4.96 -8.90 -3.94
C VAL A 57 -3.54 -9.45 -4.07
N VAL A 58 -3.28 -10.60 -3.48
CA VAL A 58 -1.95 -11.23 -3.57
C VAL A 58 -1.66 -11.65 -5.01
N GLU A 59 -2.66 -12.11 -5.75
CA GLU A 59 -2.49 -12.41 -7.17
C GLU A 59 -2.14 -11.16 -7.97
N SER A 60 -2.77 -10.03 -7.68
CA SER A 60 -2.40 -8.75 -8.31
C SER A 60 -0.97 -8.37 -8.00
N LEU A 61 -0.57 -8.48 -6.74
CA LEU A 61 0.80 -8.20 -6.33
C LEU A 61 1.79 -9.14 -7.01
N HIS A 62 1.43 -10.41 -7.16
CA HIS A 62 2.29 -11.37 -7.84
C HIS A 62 2.48 -11.02 -9.31
N ARG A 63 1.42 -10.61 -10.00
CA ARG A 63 1.53 -10.17 -11.39
C ARG A 63 2.31 -8.87 -11.52
N TRP A 64 2.17 -7.98 -10.52
CA TRP A 64 2.87 -6.70 -10.52
C TRP A 64 4.36 -6.85 -10.24
N ALA A 65 4.71 -7.73 -9.32
CA ALA A 65 6.08 -7.92 -8.88
C ALA A 65 6.95 -8.42 -10.04
N GLY A 66 8.17 -7.96 -10.08
CA GLY A 66 9.07 -8.36 -11.15
C GLY A 66 10.28 -7.48 -11.18
N HIS A 67 10.90 -7.43 -12.34
CA HIS A 67 12.12 -6.67 -12.52
C HIS A 67 11.84 -5.17 -12.41
N ARG A 68 12.63 -4.48 -11.63
CA ARG A 68 12.53 -3.02 -11.45
C ARG A 68 11.22 -2.56 -10.82
N ARG A 69 10.70 -3.37 -9.91
CA ARG A 69 9.54 -2.96 -9.10
C ARG A 69 10.01 -2.70 -7.67
N ARG A 70 9.34 -1.77 -7.01
CA ARG A 70 9.62 -1.51 -5.60
C ARG A 70 8.31 -1.25 -4.87
N LEU A 71 8.10 -1.99 -3.79
CA LEU A 71 7.01 -1.75 -2.85
C LEU A 71 7.62 -1.34 -1.52
N THR A 72 7.30 -0.14 -1.04
CA THR A 72 7.71 0.30 0.29
C THR A 72 6.49 0.26 1.20
N MET A 73 6.61 -0.41 2.34
CA MET A 73 5.58 -0.43 3.36
C MET A 73 6.07 0.29 4.59
N LEU A 74 5.30 1.25 5.06
CA LEU A 74 5.57 1.98 6.28
C LEU A 74 4.46 1.71 7.27
N ALA A 75 4.77 1.14 8.42
CA ALA A 75 3.79 0.84 9.45
C ALA A 75 4.31 1.24 10.82
N GLY A 76 3.39 1.54 11.73
CA GLY A 76 3.74 1.70 13.13
C GLY A 76 3.93 0.34 13.80
N ASN A 77 3.26 -0.68 13.26
CA ASN A 77 3.24 -2.01 13.85
C ASN A 77 2.87 -3.02 12.77
N PHE A 78 3.64 -4.08 12.64
CA PHE A 78 3.41 -5.14 11.66
C PHE A 78 2.71 -6.38 12.24
N ASP A 79 2.33 -6.36 13.51
CA ASP A 79 1.73 -7.55 14.15
C ASP A 79 0.43 -7.96 13.50
N ALA A 80 -0.42 -6.99 13.14
CA ALA A 80 -1.69 -7.28 12.49
C ALA A 80 -1.48 -7.85 11.09
N VAL A 81 -0.45 -7.41 10.39
CA VAL A 81 -0.12 -7.96 9.06
C VAL A 81 0.18 -9.44 9.18
N ALA A 82 1.03 -9.81 10.13
CA ALA A 82 1.40 -11.22 10.34
C ALA A 82 0.18 -12.06 10.74
N ARG A 83 -0.70 -11.50 11.57
CA ARG A 83 -1.85 -12.25 12.10
C ARG A 83 -3.01 -12.33 11.11
N LEU A 84 -3.29 -11.24 10.40
CA LEU A 84 -4.48 -11.14 9.57
C LEU A 84 -4.25 -11.40 8.09
N HIS A 85 -3.01 -11.27 7.62
CA HIS A 85 -2.71 -11.34 6.19
C HIS A 85 -1.61 -12.37 5.86
N PRO A 86 -1.83 -13.65 6.22
CA PRO A 86 -0.78 -14.66 6.01
C PRO A 86 -0.40 -14.88 4.54
N ARG A 87 -1.34 -14.74 3.61
CA ARG A 87 -1.01 -14.86 2.18
C ARG A 87 -0.05 -13.77 1.74
N PHE A 88 -0.24 -12.56 2.26
CA PHE A 88 0.65 -11.45 1.96
C PHE A 88 2.03 -11.70 2.54
N VAL A 89 2.10 -12.18 3.78
CA VAL A 89 3.39 -12.49 4.42
C VAL A 89 4.15 -13.52 3.59
N HIS A 90 3.47 -14.56 3.14
CA HIS A 90 4.09 -15.60 2.32
C HIS A 90 4.59 -15.04 0.98
N TRP A 91 3.80 -14.21 0.33
CA TRP A 91 4.20 -13.54 -0.92
C TRP A 91 5.41 -12.64 -0.69
N ARG A 92 5.41 -11.90 0.40
CA ARG A 92 6.48 -10.97 0.72
C ARG A 92 7.82 -11.68 0.91
N VAL A 93 7.81 -12.85 1.49
CA VAL A 93 9.05 -13.63 1.65
C VAL A 93 9.65 -13.98 0.30
N ARG A 94 8.83 -14.39 -0.65
CA ARG A 94 9.28 -14.72 -2.00
C ARG A 94 9.81 -13.51 -2.76
N TRP A 95 9.26 -12.35 -2.49
CA TRP A 95 9.60 -11.11 -3.20
C TRP A 95 10.35 -10.12 -2.32
N ASP A 96 11.17 -10.65 -1.43
CA ASP A 96 11.91 -9.83 -0.48
C ASP A 96 12.74 -8.72 -1.14
N HIS A 97 13.27 -9.00 -2.32
CA HIS A 97 14.08 -8.02 -3.04
C HIS A 97 13.24 -6.88 -3.66
N VAL A 98 11.93 -7.04 -3.72
CA VAL A 98 11.01 -6.01 -4.21
C VAL A 98 10.46 -5.17 -3.07
N VAL A 99 10.33 -5.75 -1.88
CA VAL A 99 9.64 -5.14 -0.75
C VAL A 99 10.63 -4.54 0.25
N VAL A 100 10.41 -3.26 0.57
CA VAL A 100 11.14 -2.57 1.64
C VAL A 100 10.12 -2.30 2.74
N ALA A 101 10.36 -2.83 3.93
CA ALA A 101 9.47 -2.63 5.07
C ALA A 101 10.13 -1.72 6.09
N ARG A 102 9.42 -0.68 6.51
CA ARG A 102 9.91 0.30 7.47
C ARG A 102 8.94 0.41 8.63
N LYS A 103 9.45 0.42 9.84
CA LYS A 103 8.65 0.58 11.03
C LYS A 103 8.85 1.99 11.59
N ALA A 104 7.75 2.72 11.73
CA ALA A 104 7.79 4.07 12.26
C ALA A 104 8.10 4.07 13.75
N SER A 105 8.69 5.15 14.22
CA SER A 105 8.98 5.34 15.63
C SER A 105 7.69 5.37 16.44
N ALA A 106 7.80 5.15 17.75
CA ALA A 106 6.64 5.09 18.63
C ALA A 106 5.78 6.36 18.50
N ILE A 107 4.56 6.17 17.99
CA ILE A 107 3.61 7.25 17.72
C ILE A 107 2.19 6.72 17.89
N GLY A 108 1.24 7.64 17.97
CA GLY A 108 -0.17 7.28 17.97
C GLY A 108 -0.66 6.97 16.56
N SER A 109 -1.71 6.17 16.48
CA SER A 109 -2.26 5.75 15.19
C SER A 109 -2.76 6.93 14.35
N GLU A 110 -3.22 8.00 15.00
CA GLU A 110 -3.73 9.17 14.29
C GLU A 110 -2.63 10.01 13.65
N GLU A 111 -1.39 9.79 14.01
CA GLU A 111 -0.28 10.56 13.44
C GLU A 111 0.23 9.98 12.14
N MET A 112 0.02 8.69 11.92
CA MET A 112 0.52 8.05 10.73
C MET A 112 -0.36 8.28 9.53
N PRO A 113 0.23 8.63 8.38
CA PRO A 113 -0.57 8.69 7.16
C PRO A 113 -1.05 7.31 6.76
N SER A 114 -2.30 7.24 6.30
CA SER A 114 -2.90 6.03 5.76
C SER A 114 -3.06 6.26 4.26
N VAL A 115 -2.11 5.76 3.47
CA VAL A 115 -1.95 6.13 2.07
C VAL A 115 -1.56 4.94 1.23
N LEU A 116 -2.13 4.85 0.02
CA LEU A 116 -1.59 4.05 -1.07
C LEU A 116 -1.14 5.03 -2.13
N TRP A 117 0.14 5.05 -2.41
CA TRP A 117 0.73 6.01 -3.34
C TRP A 117 1.36 5.31 -4.53
N SER A 118 1.15 5.85 -5.71
CA SER A 118 1.87 5.49 -6.92
C SER A 118 2.24 6.76 -7.67
N PRO A 119 3.09 6.67 -8.70
CA PRO A 119 3.46 7.88 -9.45
C PRO A 119 2.30 8.54 -10.19
N THR A 120 1.19 7.85 -10.43
CA THR A 120 0.10 8.38 -11.24
C THR A 120 -1.25 8.47 -10.52
N TRP A 121 -1.38 7.84 -9.35
CA TRP A 121 -2.64 7.82 -8.60
C TRP A 121 -2.36 7.52 -7.14
N MET A 122 -3.13 8.11 -6.26
CA MET A 122 -3.03 7.85 -4.83
C MET A 122 -4.38 7.88 -4.17
N LEU A 123 -4.48 7.25 -3.01
CA LEU A 123 -5.58 7.44 -2.08
C LEU A 123 -5.04 7.72 -0.69
N GLN A 124 -5.81 8.45 0.09
CA GLN A 124 -5.47 8.73 1.48
C GLN A 124 -6.72 8.61 2.33
N ARG A 125 -6.65 7.84 3.42
CA ARG A 125 -7.71 7.86 4.43
C ARG A 125 -7.43 9.01 5.37
N LEU A 126 -8.31 9.99 5.36
CA LEU A 126 -8.20 11.14 6.26
C LEU A 126 -8.79 10.82 7.62
N ASP A 127 -9.73 9.90 7.66
CA ASP A 127 -10.35 9.41 8.90
C ASP A 127 -10.27 7.88 8.88
N PRO A 128 -9.20 7.29 9.41
CA PRO A 128 -9.04 5.83 9.39
C PRO A 128 -10.09 5.07 10.20
N VAL A 129 -10.67 5.71 11.22
CA VAL A 129 -11.70 5.07 12.05
C VAL A 129 -12.93 4.77 11.21
N ARG A 130 -13.35 5.71 10.36
CA ARG A 130 -14.50 5.56 9.49
C ARG A 130 -14.15 5.12 8.08
N SER A 131 -12.85 5.05 7.77
CA SER A 131 -12.33 4.75 6.44
C SER A 131 -12.83 5.74 5.39
N ASN A 132 -12.85 7.00 5.74
CA ASN A 132 -13.20 8.07 4.81
C ASN A 132 -11.94 8.76 4.31
N GLY A 133 -11.95 9.18 3.07
CA GLY A 133 -10.79 9.85 2.51
C GLY A 133 -11.02 10.32 1.09
N ALA A 134 -9.95 10.42 0.34
CA ALA A 134 -10.00 10.89 -1.03
C ALA A 134 -8.88 10.28 -1.86
N SER A 135 -9.10 10.25 -3.16
CA SER A 135 -8.09 9.82 -4.14
C SER A 135 -7.82 10.95 -5.12
N SER A 136 -6.66 10.91 -5.77
CA SER A 136 -6.23 11.99 -6.64
C SER A 136 -5.26 11.51 -7.70
N ARG A 137 -5.25 12.21 -8.85
CA ARG A 137 -4.24 12.08 -9.90
C ARG A 137 -3.46 13.37 -10.09
N GLU A 138 -3.73 14.40 -9.28
CA GLU A 138 -3.07 15.68 -9.44
C GLU A 138 -1.58 15.55 -9.16
N ALA A 139 -0.76 15.97 -10.11
CA ALA A 139 0.69 15.86 -9.99
C ALA A 139 1.22 16.55 -8.74
N GLN A 140 0.66 17.69 -8.39
CA GLN A 140 1.08 18.44 -7.22
C GLN A 140 0.80 17.66 -5.93
N ARG A 141 -0.36 17.03 -5.82
CA ARG A 141 -0.69 16.22 -4.67
C ARG A 141 0.15 14.95 -4.59
N LEU A 142 0.41 14.32 -5.72
CA LEU A 142 1.26 13.15 -5.76
C LEU A 142 2.67 13.48 -5.29
N THR A 143 3.22 14.58 -5.75
CA THR A 143 4.55 15.03 -5.34
C THR A 143 4.59 15.36 -3.86
N TRP A 144 3.63 16.11 -3.37
CA TRP A 144 3.57 16.48 -1.96
C TRP A 144 3.48 15.25 -1.08
N GLN A 145 2.60 14.32 -1.44
CA GLN A 145 2.43 13.10 -0.64
C GLN A 145 3.70 12.26 -0.64
N ARG A 146 4.37 12.18 -1.80
CA ARG A 146 5.63 11.44 -1.89
C ARG A 146 6.68 12.03 -0.95
N GLU A 147 6.76 13.35 -0.90
CA GLU A 147 7.70 14.02 -0.02
C GLU A 147 7.39 13.76 1.45
N GLN A 148 6.11 13.79 1.83
CA GLN A 148 5.71 13.49 3.20
C GLN A 148 6.07 12.05 3.58
N LEU A 149 5.82 11.10 2.70
CA LEU A 149 6.16 9.70 2.94
C LEU A 149 7.67 9.50 3.03
N ALA A 150 8.44 10.19 2.18
CA ALA A 150 9.89 10.11 2.21
C ALA A 150 10.45 10.63 3.53
N GLU A 151 9.88 11.70 4.06
CA GLU A 151 10.29 12.25 5.35
C GLU A 151 10.07 11.23 6.47
N TRP A 152 8.89 10.59 6.49
CA TRP A 152 8.63 9.54 7.47
C TRP A 152 9.64 8.39 7.35
N ILE A 153 9.89 7.94 6.13
CA ILE A 153 10.77 6.80 5.89
C ILE A 153 12.20 7.12 6.31
N GLN A 154 12.70 8.30 5.95
CA GLN A 154 14.09 8.66 6.19
C GLN A 154 14.36 9.10 7.62
N SER A 155 13.45 9.85 8.21
CA SER A 155 13.70 10.50 9.49
C SER A 155 12.97 9.91 10.68
N ARG A 156 11.90 9.15 10.43
CA ARG A 156 11.02 8.68 11.50
C ARG A 156 10.75 7.19 11.45
N SER A 157 11.62 6.42 10.81
CA SER A 157 11.43 4.98 10.72
C SER A 157 12.76 4.24 10.69
N ALA A 158 12.68 2.93 10.91
CA ALA A 158 13.81 2.02 10.85
C ALA A 158 13.36 0.75 10.13
N PRO A 159 14.29 -0.08 9.64
CA PRO A 159 13.90 -1.35 9.03
C PRO A 159 13.03 -2.17 9.97
N GLY A 160 11.99 -2.81 9.43
CA GLY A 160 11.07 -3.62 10.20
C GLY A 160 10.53 -4.78 9.38
N PHE A 161 9.73 -5.63 10.00
CA PHE A 161 9.07 -6.77 9.34
C PHE A 161 10.04 -7.58 8.47
N PRO A 162 11.04 -8.24 9.09
CA PRO A 162 12.02 -9.01 8.32
C PRO A 162 11.36 -10.14 7.53
N SER A 163 11.97 -10.50 6.41
CA SER A 163 11.44 -11.53 5.53
C SER A 163 11.60 -12.94 6.09
N SER A 164 12.49 -13.10 7.05
CA SER A 164 12.71 -14.39 7.69
C SER A 164 12.72 -14.22 9.18
N VAL A 165 12.41 -15.30 9.89
CA VAL A 165 12.50 -15.30 11.33
C VAL A 165 13.96 -15.43 11.70
N LEU A 166 14.48 -14.46 12.43
CA LEU A 166 15.88 -14.45 12.78
C LEU A 166 16.27 -15.63 13.62
N GLY A 167 17.40 -16.21 13.28
CA GLY A 167 17.90 -17.33 14.01
C GLY A 167 17.17 -18.61 13.76
N LEU A 168 16.32 -18.61 12.79
CA LEU A 168 15.55 -19.80 12.47
C LEU A 168 15.72 -20.18 11.01
#